data_eb6f7fd41ece153a43ca13d839e7cd6f
#
_entry.id   eb6f7fd41ece153a43ca13d839e7cd6f
#
_cell.length_a   1.000
_cell.length_b   1.000
_cell.length_c   1.000
_cell.angle_alpha   90.00
_cell.angle_beta   90.00
_cell.angle_gamma   90.00
#
_symmetry.space_group_name_H-M   'P 1'
#
loop_
_entity.id
_entity.type
_entity.pdbx_description
1 polymer ?
#
loop_
_entity_poly.entity_id
_entity_poly.type
_entity_poly.pdbx_seq_one_letter_code
_entity_poly.pdbx_strand_id
1 'polypeptide(L)'
;MDIKKDNAMYMQIAQIAAGRSYAKRLQVGCVIVKNNSIISFGWNGMPTGYDNCCEEEIDGKLVTRKEVQHAELNAIAKLAYNGYSSHGASIYITHS
;
A
#
# COMPACT_ATOMS: atom_id res chain seq x y z
N MET A 1 -3.17 -25.91 -7.56
CA MET A 1 -3.16 -24.51 -7.11
C MET A 1 -4.59 -24.00 -7.11
N ASP A 2 -5.02 -23.41 -6.02
CA ASP A 2 -6.36 -22.85 -5.92
C ASP A 2 -6.28 -21.31 -6.03
N ILE A 3 -6.54 -20.80 -7.22
CA ILE A 3 -6.41 -19.37 -7.53
C ILE A 3 -7.34 -18.53 -6.67
N LYS A 4 -8.57 -19.01 -6.39
CA LYS A 4 -9.52 -18.26 -5.57
C LYS A 4 -9.06 -18.11 -4.13
N LYS A 5 -8.53 -19.18 -3.55
CA LYS A 5 -7.98 -19.15 -2.18
C LYS A 5 -6.75 -18.26 -2.10
N ASP A 6 -5.86 -18.36 -3.12
CA ASP A 6 -4.67 -17.52 -3.16
C ASP A 6 -5.03 -16.04 -3.26
N ASN A 7 -5.96 -15.67 -4.15
CA ASN A 7 -6.42 -14.30 -4.30
C ASN A 7 -7.05 -13.76 -3.01
N ALA A 8 -7.88 -14.57 -2.36
CA ALA A 8 -8.50 -14.19 -1.09
C ALA A 8 -7.45 -13.93 -0.02
N MET A 9 -6.43 -14.79 0.07
CA MET A 9 -5.34 -14.62 1.02
C MET A 9 -4.56 -13.32 0.76
N TYR A 10 -4.21 -13.05 -0.51
CA TYR A 10 -3.46 -11.85 -0.85
C TYR A 10 -4.25 -10.58 -0.56
N MET A 11 -5.57 -10.59 -0.81
CA MET A 11 -6.42 -9.46 -0.46
C MET A 11 -6.53 -9.26 1.05
N GLN A 12 -6.59 -10.34 1.82
CA GLN A 12 -6.60 -10.24 3.29
C GLN A 12 -5.29 -9.67 3.81
N ILE A 13 -4.16 -10.05 3.24
CA ILE A 13 -2.85 -9.51 3.62
C ILE A 13 -2.78 -8.03 3.25
N ALA A 14 -3.30 -7.64 2.08
CA ALA A 14 -3.37 -6.23 1.70
C ALA A 14 -4.20 -5.43 2.71
N GLN A 15 -5.30 -5.99 3.22
CA GLN A 15 -6.12 -5.34 4.23
C GLN A 15 -5.38 -5.20 5.56
N ILE A 16 -4.58 -6.18 5.94
CA ILE A 16 -3.72 -6.09 7.12
C ILE A 16 -2.71 -4.95 6.94
N ALA A 17 -2.10 -4.87 5.76
CA ALA A 17 -1.17 -3.78 5.46
C ALA A 17 -1.87 -2.41 5.55
N ALA A 18 -3.11 -2.31 5.06
CA ALA A 18 -3.89 -1.07 5.14
C ALA A 18 -4.03 -0.59 6.59
N GLY A 19 -4.18 -1.52 7.53
CA GLY A 19 -4.30 -1.19 8.95
C GLY A 19 -3.06 -0.55 9.56
N ARG A 20 -1.93 -0.58 8.86
CA ARG A 20 -0.70 0.09 9.29
C ARG A 20 -0.66 1.56 8.89
N SER A 21 -1.54 2.01 8.00
CA SER A 21 -1.58 3.40 7.57
C SER A 21 -2.02 4.33 8.70
N TYR A 22 -1.37 5.48 8.81
CA TYR A 22 -1.77 6.54 9.73
C TYR A 22 -2.84 7.45 9.16
N ALA A 23 -3.27 7.22 7.91
CA ALA A 23 -4.32 8.03 7.29
C ALA A 23 -5.65 7.86 8.03
N LYS A 24 -6.37 8.96 8.21
CA LYS A 24 -7.68 8.95 8.88
C LYS A 24 -8.82 8.88 7.88
N ARG A 25 -8.64 9.48 6.69
CA ARG A 25 -9.70 9.52 5.68
C ARG A 25 -9.88 8.18 4.99
N LEU A 26 -8.78 7.52 4.61
CA LEU A 26 -8.83 6.25 3.93
C LEU A 26 -7.50 5.52 4.11
N GLN A 27 -7.57 4.32 4.66
CA GLN A 27 -6.41 3.45 4.78
C GLN A 27 -6.41 2.48 3.61
N VAL A 28 -5.33 2.49 2.84
CA VAL A 28 -5.16 1.64 1.66
C VAL A 28 -3.92 0.78 1.85
N GLY A 29 -4.04 -0.50 1.53
CA GLY A 29 -2.92 -1.42 1.56
C GLY A 29 -2.82 -2.19 0.26
N CYS A 30 -1.62 -2.67 -0.04
CA CYS A 30 -1.41 -3.52 -1.21
C CYS A 30 -0.32 -4.55 -0.97
N VAL A 31 -0.36 -5.62 -1.76
CA VAL A 31 0.73 -6.59 -1.85
C VAL A 31 1.10 -6.78 -3.31
N ILE A 32 2.38 -7.02 -3.57
CA ILE A 32 2.89 -7.37 -4.88
C ILE A 32 3.31 -8.83 -4.86
N VAL A 33 2.79 -9.59 -5.83
CA VAL A 33 2.98 -11.04 -5.90
C VAL A 33 3.63 -11.39 -7.23
N LYS A 34 4.64 -12.24 -7.18
CA LYS A 34 5.33 -12.74 -8.37
C LYS A 34 5.70 -14.20 -8.14
N ASN A 35 5.40 -15.03 -9.15
CA ASN A 35 5.66 -16.47 -9.05
C ASN A 35 5.03 -17.10 -7.79
N ASN A 36 3.80 -16.67 -7.50
CA ASN A 36 3.02 -17.12 -6.33
C ASN A 36 3.71 -16.82 -4.99
N SER A 37 4.51 -15.78 -4.94
CA SER A 37 5.18 -15.32 -3.71
C SER A 37 4.97 -13.83 -3.52
N ILE A 38 4.72 -13.44 -2.28
CA ILE A 38 4.65 -12.02 -1.94
C ILE A 38 6.08 -11.47 -1.93
N ILE A 39 6.33 -10.50 -2.80
CA ILE A 39 7.67 -9.88 -2.92
C ILE A 39 7.72 -8.47 -2.37
N SER A 40 6.58 -7.84 -2.12
CA SER A 40 6.50 -6.56 -1.44
C SER A 40 5.09 -6.30 -0.94
N PHE A 41 4.96 -5.33 -0.05
CA PHE A 41 3.68 -4.83 0.42
C PHE A 41 3.85 -3.36 0.81
N GLY A 42 2.75 -2.64 0.89
CA GLY A 42 2.78 -1.23 1.25
C GLY A 42 1.43 -0.72 1.71
N TRP A 43 1.43 0.47 2.23
CA TRP A 43 0.23 1.20 2.61
C TRP A 43 0.44 2.68 2.32
N ASN A 44 -0.65 3.43 2.23
CA ASN A 44 -0.54 4.87 1.98
C ASN A 44 -0.03 5.59 3.23
N GLY A 45 0.81 6.59 3.03
CA GLY A 45 1.38 7.34 4.12
C GLY A 45 2.36 8.41 3.68
N MET A 46 2.87 9.13 4.66
CA MET A 46 3.85 10.19 4.43
C MET A 46 5.21 9.58 4.06
N PRO A 47 6.00 10.28 3.24
CA PRO A 47 7.35 9.83 2.94
C PRO A 47 8.21 9.73 4.20
N THR A 48 9.26 8.91 4.13
CA THR A 48 10.25 8.78 5.20
C THR A 48 10.85 10.16 5.54
N GLY A 49 10.88 10.48 6.82
CA GLY A 49 11.42 11.76 7.30
C GLY A 49 10.35 12.83 7.52
N TYR A 50 9.12 12.60 7.06
CA TYR A 50 7.99 13.46 7.38
C TYR A 50 7.27 12.93 8.63
N ASP A 51 6.46 13.79 9.27
CA ASP A 51 5.58 13.30 10.33
C ASP A 51 4.50 12.38 9.74
N ASN A 52 3.84 11.58 10.59
CA ASN A 52 2.86 10.59 10.13
C ASN A 52 1.46 11.16 9.93
N CYS A 53 1.28 12.47 10.07
CA CYS A 53 -0.02 13.10 9.90
C CYS A 53 -0.32 13.24 8.41
N CYS A 54 -1.24 12.44 7.91
CA CYS A 54 -1.56 12.35 6.49
C CYS A 54 -2.56 13.41 6.03
N GLU A 55 -3.21 14.10 6.96
CA GLU A 55 -4.25 15.06 6.63
C GLU A 55 -3.97 16.42 7.25
N GLU A 56 -4.57 17.44 6.66
CA GLU A 56 -4.61 18.78 7.22
C GLU A 56 -6.05 19.29 7.17
N GLU A 57 -6.35 20.25 8.02
CA GLU A 57 -7.67 20.86 8.05
C GLU A 57 -7.67 22.12 7.21
N ILE A 58 -8.57 22.15 6.20
CA ILE A 58 -8.76 23.30 5.33
C ILE A 58 -10.25 23.64 5.35
N ASP A 59 -10.58 24.86 5.78
CA ASP A 59 -11.96 25.35 5.87
C ASP A 59 -12.87 24.38 6.65
N GLY A 60 -12.37 23.84 7.76
CA GLY A 60 -13.11 22.91 8.61
C GLY A 60 -13.22 21.50 8.07
N LYS A 61 -12.58 21.19 6.96
CA LYS A 61 -12.60 19.85 6.34
C LYS A 61 -11.24 19.19 6.43
N LEU A 62 -11.26 17.89 6.69
CA LEU A 62 -10.05 17.09 6.70
C LEU A 62 -9.68 16.75 5.26
N VAL A 63 -8.48 17.14 4.84
CA VAL A 63 -7.99 16.97 3.48
C VAL A 63 -6.67 16.21 3.52
N THR A 64 -6.50 15.25 2.63
CA THR A 64 -5.25 14.50 2.51
C THR A 64 -4.12 15.43 2.05
N ARG A 65 -3.01 15.41 2.76
CA ARG A 65 -1.84 16.21 2.41
C ARG A 65 -1.25 15.72 1.07
N LYS A 66 -0.74 16.68 0.29
CA LYS A 66 -0.18 16.37 -1.05
C LYS A 66 1.06 15.48 -0.99
N GLU A 67 1.75 15.43 0.16
CA GLU A 67 2.95 14.61 0.36
C GLU A 67 2.64 13.13 0.56
N VAL A 68 1.38 12.78 0.83
CA VAL A 68 0.97 11.39 1.07
C VAL A 68 1.22 10.56 -0.19
N GLN A 69 1.93 9.46 -0.03
CA GLN A 69 2.21 8.50 -1.11
C GLN A 69 1.19 7.39 -1.11
N HIS A 70 0.78 6.96 -2.30
CA HIS A 70 -0.13 5.84 -2.47
C HIS A 70 0.52 4.51 -2.06
N ALA A 71 -0.30 3.56 -1.66
CA ALA A 71 0.15 2.25 -1.18
C ALA A 71 0.99 1.51 -2.23
N GLU A 72 0.55 1.51 -3.49
CA GLU A 72 1.26 0.83 -4.58
C GLU A 72 2.62 1.48 -4.86
N LEU A 73 2.72 2.80 -4.78
CA LEU A 73 4.00 3.50 -4.95
C LEU A 73 4.97 3.10 -3.85
N ASN A 74 4.49 3.04 -2.60
CA ASN A 74 5.33 2.64 -1.47
C ASN A 74 5.80 1.19 -1.61
N ALA A 75 4.93 0.30 -2.07
CA ALA A 75 5.29 -1.11 -2.29
C ALA A 75 6.33 -1.25 -3.41
N ILE A 76 6.15 -0.52 -4.52
CA ILE A 76 7.09 -0.57 -5.66
C ILE A 76 8.44 0.03 -5.27
N ALA A 77 8.45 1.13 -4.54
CA ALA A 77 9.68 1.77 -4.08
C ALA A 77 10.47 0.83 -3.16
N LYS A 78 9.79 0.16 -2.23
CA LYS A 78 10.40 -0.83 -1.34
C LYS A 78 11.01 -1.98 -2.13
N LEU A 79 10.29 -2.46 -3.15
CA LEU A 79 10.76 -3.54 -4.02
C LEU A 79 12.05 -3.13 -4.74
N ALA A 80 12.05 -1.93 -5.33
CA ALA A 80 13.21 -1.39 -6.03
C ALA A 80 14.41 -1.21 -5.08
N TYR A 81 14.15 -0.69 -3.88
CA TYR A 81 15.18 -0.51 -2.86
C TYR A 81 15.85 -1.84 -2.50
N ASN A 82 15.09 -2.93 -2.46
CA ASN A 82 15.60 -4.26 -2.15
C ASN A 82 16.19 -5.00 -3.35
N GLY A 83 16.27 -4.35 -4.52
CA GLY A 83 16.90 -4.90 -5.70
C GLY A 83 16.04 -5.87 -6.49
N TYR A 84 14.73 -5.90 -6.27
CA TYR A 84 13.82 -6.78 -7.00
C TYR A 84 13.11 -6.02 -8.12
N SER A 85 12.71 -6.77 -9.15
CA SER A 85 11.96 -6.25 -10.27
C SER A 85 10.47 -6.56 -10.11
N SER A 86 9.61 -5.59 -10.43
CA SER A 86 8.16 -5.79 -10.48
C SER A 86 7.70 -6.38 -11.81
N HIS A 87 8.60 -6.64 -12.75
CA HIS A 87 8.24 -7.17 -14.05
C HIS A 87 7.51 -8.51 -13.92
N GLY A 88 6.34 -8.59 -14.54
CA GLY A 88 5.52 -9.81 -14.51
C GLY A 88 4.78 -10.04 -13.18
N ALA A 89 4.82 -9.09 -12.27
CA ALA A 89 4.15 -9.20 -10.99
C ALA A 89 2.68 -8.79 -11.06
N SER A 90 1.90 -9.28 -10.11
CA SER A 90 0.52 -8.86 -9.88
C SER A 90 0.43 -7.99 -8.64
N ILE A 91 -0.48 -7.04 -8.64
CA ILE A 91 -0.72 -6.17 -7.48
C ILE A 91 -2.14 -6.40 -6.97
N TYR A 92 -2.27 -6.56 -5.65
CA TYR A 92 -3.55 -6.64 -4.96
C TYR A 92 -3.68 -5.41 -4.09
N ILE A 93 -4.71 -4.61 -4.32
CA ILE A 93 -4.91 -3.35 -3.62
C ILE A 93 -6.31 -3.30 -3.04
N THR A 94 -6.43 -2.81 -1.80
CA THR A 94 -7.72 -2.79 -1.10
C THR A 94 -8.67 -1.73 -1.61
N HIS A 95 -8.15 -0.69 -2.22
CA HIS A 95 -8.96 0.41 -2.76
C HIS A 95 -8.18 1.10 -3.87
N SER A 96 -8.82 1.27 -5.01
CA SER A 96 -8.21 1.93 -6.16
C SER A 96 -8.70 3.37 -6.34
#